data_bc8a457a8b6cc2b5ef68026f99b66e65
#
_entry.id   bc8a457a8b6cc2b5ef68026f99b66e65
#
_cell.length_a   1.000
_cell.length_b   1.000
_cell.length_c   1.000
_cell.angle_alpha   90.00
_cell.angle_beta   90.00
_cell.angle_gamma   90.00
#
_symmetry.space_group_name_H-M   'P 1'
#
loop_
_entity.id
_entity.type
_entity.pdbx_description
1 polymer ?
#
loop_
_entity_poly.entity_id
_entity_poly.type
_entity_poly.pdbx_seq_one_letter_code
_entity_poly.pdbx_strand_id
1 'polypeptide(L)'
;NMLKKLNLKKIILKTVFLISLFHYGHAFADLSNDVKWSANLVVVEAAIKAGDYMDAFALLQGPAKEGHAKSQYYMGMFYHNGLGVLEDAVEASKWYRLAAEQGDAISQFYLGFFYGNGLGLEQDNEEASKWYFKSASQGVMEAQYNLATMYQNGVGVIQNYEKAFEWHLKAAEQGML
;
A
#
# COMPACT_ATOMS: atom_id res chain seq x y z
N ASN A 1 18.13 2.12 32.55
CA ASN A 1 17.12 3.18 32.74
C ASN A 1 16.34 3.52 31.47
N MET A 2 16.91 3.28 30.29
CA MET A 2 16.29 3.52 28.99
C MET A 2 15.23 2.46 28.64
N LEU A 3 15.50 1.19 28.90
CA LEU A 3 14.57 0.06 28.70
C LEU A 3 13.30 0.16 29.58
N LYS A 4 13.42 0.66 30.82
CA LYS A 4 12.25 0.91 31.67
C LYS A 4 11.36 2.04 31.17
N LYS A 5 11.95 3.10 30.57
CA LYS A 5 11.18 4.20 29.94
C LYS A 5 10.47 3.75 28.67
N LEU A 6 11.10 2.85 27.88
CA LEU A 6 10.51 2.28 26.66
C LEU A 6 9.32 1.37 26.98
N ASN A 7 9.47 0.53 28.02
CA ASN A 7 8.39 -0.34 28.49
C ASN A 7 7.21 0.47 29.09
N LEU A 8 7.50 1.55 29.81
CA LEU A 8 6.47 2.41 30.37
C LEU A 8 5.68 3.14 29.25
N LYS A 9 6.36 3.62 28.20
CA LYS A 9 5.67 4.19 27.03
C LYS A 9 4.80 3.15 26.29
N LYS A 10 5.29 1.91 26.11
CA LYS A 10 4.50 0.81 25.52
C LYS A 10 3.27 0.47 26.38
N ILE A 11 3.41 0.47 27.71
CA ILE A 11 2.30 0.22 28.64
C ILE A 11 1.31 1.39 28.62
N ILE A 12 1.78 2.63 28.63
CA ILE A 12 0.90 3.81 28.56
C ILE A 12 0.15 3.86 27.23
N LEU A 13 0.80 3.55 26.09
CA LEU A 13 0.15 3.49 24.79
C LEU A 13 -0.94 2.39 24.75
N LYS A 14 -0.65 1.20 25.30
CA LYS A 14 -1.63 0.10 25.42
C LYS A 14 -2.78 0.45 26.35
N THR A 15 -2.51 1.12 27.50
CA THR A 15 -3.55 1.51 28.45
C THR A 15 -4.40 2.67 27.93
N VAL A 16 -3.82 3.66 27.28
CA VAL A 16 -4.59 4.76 26.65
C VAL A 16 -5.47 4.22 25.53
N PHE A 17 -4.96 3.26 24.74
CA PHE A 17 -5.74 2.59 23.71
C PHE A 17 -6.89 1.75 24.29
N LEU A 18 -6.66 1.00 25.37
CA LEU A 18 -7.70 0.21 26.06
C LEU A 18 -8.73 1.08 26.77
N ILE A 19 -8.32 2.19 27.40
CA ILE A 19 -9.21 3.13 28.09
C ILE A 19 -10.06 3.90 27.07
N SER A 20 -9.51 4.28 25.93
CA SER A 20 -10.30 4.90 24.85
C SER A 20 -11.34 3.92 24.27
N LEU A 21 -11.00 2.63 24.10
CA LEU A 21 -11.95 1.61 23.69
C LEU A 21 -13.07 1.39 24.71
N PHE A 22 -12.79 1.46 26.00
CA PHE A 22 -13.77 1.20 27.07
C PHE A 22 -14.73 2.37 27.33
N HIS A 23 -14.25 3.62 27.21
CA HIS A 23 -15.08 4.82 27.43
C HIS A 23 -15.90 5.25 26.19
N TYR A 24 -15.49 4.81 24.99
CA TYR A 24 -16.14 5.17 23.71
C TYR A 24 -16.86 4.00 23.05
N GLY A 25 -17.00 2.85 23.72
CA GLY A 25 -17.58 1.64 23.16
C GLY A 25 -18.99 1.79 22.57
N HIS A 26 -19.78 2.78 23.00
CA HIS A 26 -21.08 3.09 22.41
C HIS A 26 -21.03 4.16 21.31
N ALA A 27 -20.01 5.02 21.28
CA ALA A 27 -19.86 6.05 20.24
C ALA A 27 -19.12 5.53 18.98
N PHE A 28 -18.38 4.43 19.10
CA PHE A 28 -17.63 3.82 18.00
C PHE A 28 -18.47 2.96 17.06
N ALA A 29 -19.65 2.54 17.47
CA ALA A 29 -20.54 1.72 16.64
C ALA A 29 -21.08 2.46 15.39
N ASP A 30 -21.10 3.78 15.45
CA ASP A 30 -21.63 4.66 14.39
C ASP A 30 -20.55 5.33 13.50
N LEU A 31 -19.26 5.12 13.83
CA LEU A 31 -18.16 5.63 13.00
C LEU A 31 -18.01 4.74 11.76
N SER A 32 -17.93 5.36 10.57
CA SER A 32 -17.61 4.63 9.34
C SER A 32 -16.34 3.79 9.54
N ASN A 33 -16.24 2.65 8.87
CA ASN A 33 -15.06 1.78 8.94
C ASN A 33 -13.75 2.53 8.71
N ASP A 34 -13.77 3.55 7.85
CA ASP A 34 -12.59 4.38 7.54
C ASP A 34 -12.06 5.14 8.77
N VAL A 35 -12.95 5.67 9.61
CA VAL A 35 -12.53 6.39 10.84
C VAL A 35 -12.02 5.40 11.89
N LYS A 36 -12.65 4.25 12.01
CA LYS A 36 -12.22 3.16 12.90
C LYS A 36 -10.79 2.70 12.58
N TRP A 37 -10.46 2.60 11.29
CA TRP A 37 -9.17 2.09 10.85
C TRP A 37 -8.10 3.17 10.73
N SER A 38 -8.46 4.44 10.55
CA SER A 38 -7.48 5.53 10.50
C SER A 38 -6.68 5.67 11.79
N ALA A 39 -7.31 5.49 12.96
CA ALA A 39 -6.60 5.48 14.24
C ALA A 39 -5.62 4.32 14.37
N ASN A 40 -5.98 3.13 13.85
CA ASN A 40 -5.07 1.98 13.82
C ASN A 40 -3.87 2.20 12.89
N LEU A 41 -4.07 2.87 11.75
CA LEU A 41 -2.98 3.16 10.82
C LEU A 41 -1.90 4.05 11.44
N VAL A 42 -2.27 5.02 12.25
CA VAL A 42 -1.29 5.86 12.97
C VAL A 42 -0.37 5.01 13.86
N VAL A 43 -0.95 4.01 14.54
CA VAL A 43 -0.18 3.08 15.38
C VAL A 43 0.69 2.15 14.54
N VAL A 44 0.16 1.67 13.42
CA VAL A 44 0.91 0.85 12.45
C VAL A 44 2.09 1.61 11.87
N GLU A 45 1.89 2.84 11.41
CA GLU A 45 2.96 3.68 10.87
C GLU A 45 4.03 4.01 11.91
N ALA A 46 3.63 4.22 13.16
CA ALA A 46 4.56 4.42 14.26
C ALA A 46 5.38 3.14 14.55
N ALA A 47 4.75 1.97 14.49
CA ALA A 47 5.43 0.68 14.67
C ALA A 47 6.41 0.41 13.51
N ILE A 48 6.02 0.70 12.26
CA ILE A 48 6.90 0.60 11.08
C ILE A 48 8.12 1.50 11.25
N LYS A 49 7.93 2.76 11.65
CA LYS A 49 9.04 3.70 11.91
C LYS A 49 9.96 3.26 13.04
N ALA A 50 9.44 2.53 14.02
CA ALA A 50 10.21 1.96 15.11
C ALA A 50 10.95 0.65 14.73
N GLY A 51 10.64 0.07 13.58
CA GLY A 51 11.13 -1.25 13.17
C GLY A 51 10.39 -2.42 13.82
N ASP A 52 9.29 -2.15 14.51
CA ASP A 52 8.44 -3.15 15.20
C ASP A 52 7.48 -3.83 14.16
N TYR A 53 8.06 -4.42 13.12
CA TYR A 53 7.29 -4.95 11.97
C TYR A 53 6.33 -6.08 12.33
N MET A 54 6.65 -6.93 13.31
CA MET A 54 5.76 -8.01 13.75
C MET A 54 4.48 -7.45 14.40
N ASP A 55 4.62 -6.42 15.24
CA ASP A 55 3.48 -5.75 15.88
C ASP A 55 2.63 -5.03 14.83
N ALA A 56 3.27 -4.33 13.87
CA ALA A 56 2.60 -3.66 12.77
C ALA A 56 1.80 -4.67 11.90
N PHE A 57 2.43 -5.79 11.54
CA PHE A 57 1.76 -6.85 10.78
C PHE A 57 0.55 -7.41 11.50
N ALA A 58 0.67 -7.72 12.80
CA ALA A 58 -0.43 -8.24 13.61
C ALA A 58 -1.62 -7.26 13.66
N LEU A 59 -1.35 -5.95 13.78
CA LEU A 59 -2.38 -4.90 13.81
C LEU A 59 -3.11 -4.73 12.46
N LEU A 60 -2.44 -5.06 11.34
CA LEU A 60 -3.01 -4.91 9.99
C LEU A 60 -3.95 -6.05 9.60
N GLN A 61 -3.77 -7.26 10.15
CA GLN A 61 -4.47 -8.47 9.69
C GLN A 61 -6.00 -8.35 9.78
N GLY A 62 -6.52 -7.81 10.89
CA GLY A 62 -7.96 -7.63 11.10
C GLY A 62 -8.56 -6.67 10.06
N PRO A 63 -8.10 -5.40 10.04
CA PRO A 63 -8.58 -4.41 9.09
C PRO A 63 -8.46 -4.84 7.62
N ALA A 64 -7.36 -5.46 7.23
CA ALA A 64 -7.15 -5.93 5.85
C ALA A 64 -8.18 -7.01 5.46
N LYS A 65 -8.46 -7.96 6.36
CA LYS A 65 -9.50 -9.00 6.17
C LYS A 65 -10.91 -8.42 6.12
N GLU A 66 -11.15 -7.33 6.83
CA GLU A 66 -12.42 -6.59 6.81
C GLU A 66 -12.56 -5.68 5.57
N GLY A 67 -11.58 -5.67 4.68
CA GLY A 67 -11.66 -4.98 3.39
C GLY A 67 -11.04 -3.58 3.37
N HIS A 68 -10.39 -3.12 4.45
CA HIS A 68 -9.80 -1.78 4.46
C HIS A 68 -8.62 -1.66 3.49
N ALA A 69 -8.78 -0.89 2.42
CA ALA A 69 -7.85 -0.82 1.28
C ALA A 69 -6.41 -0.44 1.70
N LYS A 70 -6.24 0.54 2.60
CA LYS A 70 -4.91 0.96 3.06
C LYS A 70 -4.21 -0.13 3.87
N SER A 71 -4.95 -0.90 4.68
CA SER A 71 -4.40 -2.05 5.40
C SER A 71 -4.02 -3.19 4.45
N GLN A 72 -4.79 -3.40 3.40
CA GLN A 72 -4.46 -4.37 2.35
C GLN A 72 -3.20 -3.95 1.58
N TYR A 73 -3.03 -2.67 1.27
CA TYR A 73 -1.78 -2.13 0.72
C TYR A 73 -0.58 -2.47 1.62
N TYR A 74 -0.68 -2.18 2.92
CA TYR A 74 0.40 -2.50 3.85
C TYR A 74 0.66 -4.00 3.96
N MET A 75 -0.38 -4.85 3.95
CA MET A 75 -0.19 -6.32 3.91
C MET A 75 0.60 -6.74 2.67
N GLY A 76 0.26 -6.19 1.50
CA GLY A 76 1.03 -6.40 0.27
C GLY A 76 2.50 -5.99 0.42
N MET A 77 2.75 -4.82 0.99
CA MET A 77 4.10 -4.31 1.25
C MET A 77 4.88 -5.19 2.24
N PHE A 78 4.23 -5.71 3.28
CA PHE A 78 4.88 -6.57 4.27
C PHE A 78 5.30 -7.91 3.66
N TYR A 79 4.42 -8.55 2.89
CA TYR A 79 4.77 -9.79 2.17
C TYR A 79 5.80 -9.55 1.06
N HIS A 80 5.72 -8.42 0.35
CA HIS A 80 6.68 -8.08 -0.70
C HIS A 80 8.10 -7.88 -0.17
N ASN A 81 8.26 -7.29 1.02
CA ASN A 81 9.57 -6.95 1.58
C ASN A 81 10.01 -7.88 2.73
N GLY A 82 9.21 -8.88 3.09
CA GLY A 82 9.52 -9.77 4.22
C GLY A 82 9.55 -9.04 5.57
N LEU A 83 8.70 -8.03 5.78
CA LEU A 83 8.68 -7.22 6.99
C LEU A 83 7.82 -7.88 8.08
N GLY A 84 8.45 -8.47 9.10
CA GLY A 84 7.77 -9.19 10.17
C GLY A 84 7.06 -10.48 9.75
N VAL A 85 7.21 -10.88 8.50
CA VAL A 85 6.67 -12.10 7.87
C VAL A 85 7.67 -12.56 6.81
N LEU A 86 7.60 -13.82 6.41
CA LEU A 86 8.42 -14.30 5.28
C LEU A 86 7.98 -13.60 3.99
N GLU A 87 8.95 -13.24 3.15
CA GLU A 87 8.70 -12.70 1.82
C GLU A 87 7.87 -13.71 1.00
N ASP A 88 6.77 -13.24 0.42
CA ASP A 88 5.89 -14.04 -0.42
C ASP A 88 5.25 -13.16 -1.50
N ALA A 89 5.77 -13.23 -2.71
CA ALA A 89 5.29 -12.44 -3.84
C ALA A 89 3.85 -12.84 -4.26
N VAL A 90 3.46 -14.11 -4.05
CA VAL A 90 2.10 -14.57 -4.34
C VAL A 90 1.10 -13.92 -3.39
N GLU A 91 1.37 -13.96 -2.09
CA GLU A 91 0.51 -13.30 -1.09
C GLU A 91 0.53 -11.77 -1.28
N ALA A 92 1.70 -11.16 -1.56
CA ALA A 92 1.80 -9.73 -1.85
C ALA A 92 0.90 -9.32 -3.02
N SER A 93 0.93 -10.08 -4.13
CA SER A 93 0.11 -9.81 -5.31
C SER A 93 -1.39 -9.84 -5.01
N LYS A 94 -1.84 -10.77 -4.18
CA LYS A 94 -3.25 -10.88 -3.76
C LYS A 94 -3.69 -9.65 -2.97
N TRP A 95 -2.88 -9.23 -1.99
CA TRP A 95 -3.21 -8.08 -1.16
C TRP A 95 -3.17 -6.76 -1.95
N TYR A 96 -2.16 -6.58 -2.81
CA TYR A 96 -2.14 -5.42 -3.71
C TYR A 96 -3.34 -5.39 -4.64
N ARG A 97 -3.78 -6.54 -5.17
CA ARG A 97 -4.98 -6.62 -6.02
C ARG A 97 -6.22 -6.15 -5.28
N LEU A 98 -6.45 -6.65 -4.06
CA LEU A 98 -7.61 -6.26 -3.26
C LEU A 98 -7.67 -4.75 -3.01
N ALA A 99 -6.54 -4.12 -2.69
CA ALA A 99 -6.48 -2.67 -2.52
C ALA A 99 -6.60 -1.90 -3.84
N ALA A 100 -5.97 -2.38 -4.92
CA ALA A 100 -6.00 -1.77 -6.25
C ALA A 100 -7.40 -1.76 -6.86
N GLU A 101 -8.17 -2.83 -6.67
CA GLU A 101 -9.57 -2.94 -7.10
C GLU A 101 -10.48 -1.96 -6.37
N GLN A 102 -10.14 -1.55 -5.14
CA GLN A 102 -10.81 -0.51 -4.39
C GLN A 102 -10.34 0.92 -4.76
N GLY A 103 -9.39 1.05 -5.67
CA GLY A 103 -8.91 2.33 -6.18
C GLY A 103 -7.64 2.86 -5.51
N ASP A 104 -6.99 2.11 -4.60
CA ASP A 104 -5.72 2.55 -4.00
C ASP A 104 -4.64 2.71 -5.08
N ALA A 105 -4.22 3.96 -5.30
CA ALA A 105 -3.35 4.33 -6.41
C ALA A 105 -1.96 3.69 -6.32
N ILE A 106 -1.43 3.54 -5.11
CA ILE A 106 -0.10 2.93 -4.89
C ILE A 106 -0.18 1.41 -5.12
N SER A 107 -1.25 0.77 -4.65
CA SER A 107 -1.46 -0.66 -4.91
C SER A 107 -1.69 -0.95 -6.39
N GLN A 108 -2.33 -0.05 -7.14
CA GLN A 108 -2.45 -0.15 -8.60
C GLN A 108 -1.07 -0.08 -9.27
N PHE A 109 -0.18 0.79 -8.80
CA PHE A 109 1.21 0.82 -9.26
C PHE A 109 1.92 -0.50 -8.99
N TYR A 110 1.88 -1.00 -7.76
CA TYR A 110 2.54 -2.27 -7.43
C TYR A 110 1.95 -3.46 -8.18
N LEU A 111 0.64 -3.50 -8.38
CA LEU A 111 0.02 -4.57 -9.16
C LEU A 111 0.48 -4.52 -10.63
N GLY A 112 0.60 -3.34 -11.23
CA GLY A 112 1.21 -3.15 -12.54
C GLY A 112 2.67 -3.64 -12.58
N PHE A 113 3.45 -3.32 -11.55
CA PHE A 113 4.83 -3.77 -11.42
C PHE A 113 4.94 -5.30 -11.30
N PHE A 114 4.05 -5.92 -10.53
CA PHE A 114 4.01 -7.37 -10.35
C PHE A 114 3.66 -8.10 -11.66
N TYR A 115 2.67 -7.59 -12.40
CA TYR A 115 2.33 -8.14 -13.72
C TYR A 115 3.45 -7.96 -14.74
N GLY A 116 4.07 -6.78 -14.78
CA GLY A 116 5.16 -6.50 -15.73
C GLY A 116 6.40 -7.37 -15.50
N ASN A 117 6.64 -7.80 -14.26
CA ASN A 117 7.81 -8.60 -13.89
C ASN A 117 7.50 -10.08 -13.59
N GLY A 118 6.23 -10.49 -13.59
CA GLY A 118 5.84 -11.87 -13.25
C GLY A 118 6.11 -12.24 -11.78
N LEU A 119 5.93 -11.28 -10.85
CA LEU A 119 6.19 -11.50 -9.43
C LEU A 119 4.96 -12.11 -8.75
N GLY A 120 5.05 -13.40 -8.38
CA GLY A 120 3.97 -14.12 -7.72
C GLY A 120 2.71 -14.32 -8.56
N LEU A 121 2.76 -13.98 -9.84
CA LEU A 121 1.72 -14.17 -10.85
C LEU A 121 2.34 -14.31 -12.23
N GLU A 122 1.58 -14.74 -13.23
CA GLU A 122 2.05 -14.82 -14.61
C GLU A 122 2.34 -13.42 -15.17
N GLN A 123 3.47 -13.29 -15.87
CA GLN A 123 3.84 -12.01 -16.49
C GLN A 123 2.84 -11.63 -17.58
N ASP A 124 2.28 -10.42 -17.47
CA ASP A 124 1.34 -9.86 -18.43
C ASP A 124 1.56 -8.36 -18.57
N ASN A 125 2.22 -7.97 -19.66
CA ASN A 125 2.51 -6.55 -19.92
C ASN A 125 1.24 -5.75 -20.28
N GLU A 126 0.22 -6.39 -20.85
CA GLU A 126 -1.03 -5.71 -21.15
C GLU A 126 -1.78 -5.37 -19.86
N GLU A 127 -1.91 -6.32 -18.93
CA GLU A 127 -2.47 -6.05 -17.60
C GLU A 127 -1.62 -5.04 -16.82
N ALA A 128 -0.28 -5.12 -16.90
CA ALA A 128 0.60 -4.14 -16.28
C ALA A 128 0.28 -2.72 -16.76
N SER A 129 0.12 -2.53 -18.08
CA SER A 129 -0.20 -1.23 -18.66
C SER A 129 -1.54 -0.66 -18.16
N LYS A 130 -2.56 -1.52 -18.01
CA LYS A 130 -3.88 -1.14 -17.51
C LYS A 130 -3.80 -0.64 -16.07
N TRP A 131 -3.06 -1.34 -15.23
CA TRP A 131 -2.89 -0.96 -13.83
C TRP A 131 -2.01 0.29 -13.67
N TYR A 132 -0.92 0.40 -14.43
CA TYR A 132 -0.14 1.63 -14.46
C TYR A 132 -0.97 2.82 -14.94
N PHE A 133 -1.84 2.65 -15.95
CA PHE A 133 -2.72 3.73 -16.41
C PHE A 133 -3.67 4.22 -15.30
N LYS A 134 -4.28 3.30 -14.54
CA LYS A 134 -5.15 3.66 -13.40
C LYS A 134 -4.38 4.46 -12.35
N SER A 135 -3.20 3.98 -11.97
CA SER A 135 -2.33 4.62 -10.99
C SER A 135 -1.81 5.98 -11.46
N ALA A 136 -1.30 6.04 -12.70
CA ALA A 136 -0.80 7.25 -13.34
C ALA A 136 -1.87 8.35 -13.46
N SER A 137 -3.11 7.95 -13.75
CA SER A 137 -4.27 8.86 -13.82
C SER A 137 -4.63 9.46 -12.45
N GLN A 138 -4.24 8.82 -11.37
CA GLN A 138 -4.37 9.33 -10.01
C GLN A 138 -3.13 10.13 -9.55
N GLY A 139 -2.14 10.31 -10.42
CA GLY A 139 -0.99 11.17 -10.16
C GLY A 139 0.23 10.45 -9.60
N VAL A 140 0.26 9.12 -9.53
CA VAL A 140 1.47 8.40 -9.10
C VAL A 140 2.58 8.56 -10.13
N MET A 141 3.63 9.24 -9.73
CA MET A 141 4.74 9.66 -10.59
C MET A 141 5.46 8.47 -11.23
N GLU A 142 5.75 7.43 -10.45
CA GLU A 142 6.41 6.21 -10.91
C GLU A 142 5.54 5.45 -11.93
N ALA A 143 4.23 5.46 -11.73
CA ALA A 143 3.29 4.86 -12.68
C ALA A 143 3.22 5.64 -13.99
N GLN A 144 3.28 6.98 -13.93
CA GLN A 144 3.34 7.84 -15.11
C GLN A 144 4.61 7.56 -15.94
N TYR A 145 5.75 7.46 -15.27
CA TYR A 145 7.02 7.14 -15.92
C TYR A 145 7.01 5.75 -16.56
N ASN A 146 6.55 4.73 -15.83
CA ASN A 146 6.49 3.36 -16.37
C ASN A 146 5.53 3.26 -17.54
N LEU A 147 4.37 3.87 -17.45
CA LEU A 147 3.39 3.92 -18.54
C LEU A 147 3.96 4.64 -19.79
N ALA A 148 4.67 5.75 -19.60
CA ALA A 148 5.34 6.45 -20.67
C ALA A 148 6.37 5.56 -21.37
N THR A 149 7.18 4.85 -20.59
CA THR A 149 8.17 3.90 -21.10
C THR A 149 7.50 2.75 -21.88
N MET A 150 6.37 2.26 -21.42
CA MET A 150 5.58 1.24 -22.14
C MET A 150 5.08 1.76 -23.49
N TYR A 151 4.54 2.99 -23.56
CA TYR A 151 4.14 3.60 -24.81
C TYR A 151 5.33 3.88 -25.74
N GLN A 152 6.47 4.28 -25.19
CA GLN A 152 7.69 4.54 -25.98
C GLN A 152 8.20 3.27 -26.67
N ASN A 153 8.13 2.13 -25.96
CA ASN A 153 8.70 0.87 -26.44
C ASN A 153 7.65 -0.08 -27.09
N GLY A 154 6.37 0.22 -26.97
CA GLY A 154 5.30 -0.67 -27.45
C GLY A 154 5.17 -1.95 -26.63
N VAL A 155 5.46 -1.90 -25.33
CA VAL A 155 5.38 -3.05 -24.42
C VAL A 155 4.02 -3.05 -23.73
N GLY A 156 3.20 -4.07 -23.97
CA GLY A 156 1.84 -4.19 -23.41
C GLY A 156 0.83 -3.16 -23.95
N VAL A 157 1.27 -2.27 -24.82
CA VAL A 157 0.47 -1.25 -25.50
C VAL A 157 0.97 -1.05 -26.92
N ILE A 158 0.12 -0.50 -27.81
CA ILE A 158 0.59 -0.04 -29.12
C ILE A 158 1.54 1.15 -28.92
N GLN A 159 2.74 1.07 -29.53
CA GLN A 159 3.74 2.15 -29.47
C GLN A 159 3.15 3.49 -29.86
N ASN A 160 3.38 4.50 -29.03
CA ASN A 160 2.88 5.85 -29.26
C ASN A 160 3.77 6.89 -28.58
N TYR A 161 4.60 7.57 -29.34
CA TYR A 161 5.55 8.56 -28.83
C TYR A 161 4.87 9.83 -28.27
N GLU A 162 3.69 10.21 -28.78
CA GLU A 162 2.93 11.35 -28.27
C GLU A 162 2.44 11.08 -26.85
N LYS A 163 1.80 9.93 -26.63
CA LYS A 163 1.38 9.50 -25.29
C LYS A 163 2.58 9.30 -24.36
N ALA A 164 3.69 8.74 -24.86
CA ALA A 164 4.90 8.60 -24.08
C ALA A 164 5.40 9.97 -23.59
N PHE A 165 5.44 10.96 -24.47
CA PHE A 165 5.83 12.32 -24.11
C PHE A 165 4.89 12.96 -23.09
N GLU A 166 3.56 12.84 -23.26
CA GLU A 166 2.56 13.37 -22.33
C GLU A 166 2.75 12.81 -20.91
N TRP A 167 2.95 11.49 -20.79
CA TRP A 167 3.12 10.84 -19.49
C TRP A 167 4.50 11.14 -18.88
N HIS A 168 5.57 11.19 -19.67
CA HIS A 168 6.87 11.63 -19.19
C HIS A 168 6.85 13.07 -18.70
N LEU A 169 6.15 13.97 -19.40
CA LEU A 169 6.01 15.36 -19.00
C LEU A 169 5.33 15.46 -17.62
N LYS A 170 4.22 14.72 -17.41
CA LYS A 170 3.53 14.69 -16.11
C LYS A 170 4.43 14.17 -14.98
N ALA A 171 5.24 13.14 -15.25
CA ALA A 171 6.17 12.62 -14.26
C ALA A 171 7.30 13.63 -13.96
N ALA A 172 7.82 14.30 -14.99
CA ALA A 172 8.86 15.33 -14.84
C ALA A 172 8.37 16.57 -14.07
N GLU A 173 7.12 16.99 -14.28
CA GLU A 173 6.49 18.08 -13.50
C GLU A 173 6.42 17.79 -11.99
N GLN A 174 6.45 16.52 -11.61
CA GLN A 174 6.51 16.06 -10.21
C GLN A 174 7.95 15.87 -9.71
N GLY A 175 8.96 16.06 -10.55
CA GLY A 175 10.39 16.01 -10.16
C GLY A 175 11.11 14.72 -10.57
N MET A 176 10.52 13.87 -11.38
CA MET A 176 11.19 12.70 -11.96
C MET A 176 11.92 13.14 -13.26
N LEU A 177 13.24 13.29 -13.20
CA LEU A 177 14.13 13.59 -14.33
C LEU A 177 14.97 12.37 -14.70
#